data_bdd05213ea0236f7bf107cc5e80cf141
#
_entry.id   bdd05213ea0236f7bf107cc5e80cf141
#
_cell.length_a   1.000
_cell.length_b   1.000
_cell.length_c   1.000
_cell.angle_alpha   90.00
_cell.angle_beta   90.00
_cell.angle_gamma   90.00
#
_symmetry.space_group_name_H-M   'P 1'
#
loop_
_entity.id
_entity.type
_entity.pdbx_description
1 polymer ?
#
loop_
_entity_poly.entity_id
_entity_poly.type
_entity_poly.pdbx_seq_one_letter_code
_entity_poly.pdbx_strand_id
1 'polypeptide(L)'
;SMGMNTALKTSQILTNAWGVLGIELMGAAQALDFRDHRFGDGVQAAHAAIRKHVEFLDVDRPLFDDHNTMAALVERCEVLDAVEEVAGTLGNSW
;
A
#
# COMPACT_ATOMS: atom_id res chain seq x y z
N SER A 1 33.36 3.92 2.72
CA SER A 1 33.48 4.73 1.51
C SER A 1 32.22 5.56 1.27
N MET A 2 32.34 6.59 0.50
CA MET A 2 31.20 7.46 0.17
C MET A 2 30.11 6.71 -0.59
N GLY A 3 30.49 5.82 -1.49
CA GLY A 3 29.52 5.02 -2.25
C GLY A 3 28.70 4.10 -1.37
N MET A 4 29.33 3.48 -0.38
CA MET A 4 28.63 2.62 0.59
C MET A 4 27.65 3.42 1.43
N ASN A 5 28.06 4.59 1.94
CA ASN A 5 27.20 5.45 2.75
C ASN A 5 26.00 5.92 1.94
N THR A 6 26.20 6.29 0.67
CA THR A 6 25.12 6.71 -0.22
C THR A 6 24.13 5.58 -0.47
N ALA A 7 24.63 4.36 -0.70
CA ALA A 7 23.78 3.20 -0.93
C ALA A 7 22.95 2.86 0.30
N LEU A 8 23.54 2.93 1.50
CA LEU A 8 22.81 2.68 2.75
C LEU A 8 21.73 3.73 3.00
N LYS A 9 22.00 5.00 2.74
CA LYS A 9 21.02 6.07 2.88
C LYS A 9 19.87 5.91 1.88
N THR A 10 20.19 5.56 0.64
CA THR A 10 19.16 5.33 -0.39
C THR A 10 18.25 4.18 0.01
N SER A 11 18.83 3.08 0.49
CA SER A 11 18.07 1.93 0.96
C SER A 11 17.12 2.30 2.11
N GLN A 12 17.60 3.12 3.05
CA GLN A 12 16.79 3.58 4.18
C GLN A 12 15.66 4.50 3.73
N ILE A 13 15.92 5.38 2.76
CA ILE A 13 14.89 6.25 2.20
C ILE A 13 13.79 5.44 1.54
N LEU A 14 14.15 4.41 0.77
CA LEU A 14 13.16 3.52 0.14
C LEU A 14 12.32 2.79 1.19
N THR A 15 12.95 2.25 2.23
CA THR A 15 12.24 1.57 3.31
C THR A 15 11.24 2.50 3.98
N ASN A 16 11.65 3.75 4.26
CA ASN A 16 10.77 4.74 4.86
C ASN A 16 9.63 5.12 3.92
N ALA A 17 9.90 5.24 2.62
CA ALA A 17 8.87 5.55 1.64
C ALA A 17 7.81 4.45 1.56
N TRP A 18 8.20 3.18 1.56
CA TRP A 18 7.26 2.06 1.60
C TRP A 18 6.40 2.11 2.86
N GLY A 19 6.99 2.47 4.00
CA GLY A 19 6.26 2.62 5.25
C GLY A 19 5.21 3.72 5.18
N VAL A 20 5.58 4.89 4.68
CA VAL A 20 4.66 6.03 4.54
C VAL A 20 3.52 5.72 3.58
N LEU A 21 3.83 5.16 2.41
CA LEU A 21 2.81 4.78 1.43
C LEU A 21 1.88 3.71 1.99
N GLY A 22 2.43 2.76 2.73
CA GLY A 22 1.62 1.72 3.38
C GLY A 22 0.61 2.29 4.35
N ILE A 23 1.03 3.26 5.19
CA ILE A 23 0.13 3.93 6.13
C ILE A 23 -0.95 4.71 5.38
N GLU A 24 -0.59 5.41 4.31
CA GLU A 24 -1.55 6.16 3.51
C GLU A 24 -2.60 5.24 2.86
N LEU A 25 -2.16 4.12 2.30
CA LEU A 25 -3.07 3.16 1.69
C LEU A 25 -3.98 2.52 2.73
N MET A 26 -3.46 2.20 3.91
CA MET A 26 -4.27 1.65 5.00
C MET A 26 -5.35 2.63 5.44
N GLY A 27 -4.97 3.91 5.58
CA GLY A 27 -5.93 4.97 5.92
C GLY A 27 -6.99 5.17 4.84
N ALA A 28 -6.59 5.13 3.58
CA ALA A 28 -7.51 5.25 2.46
C ALA A 28 -8.50 4.08 2.41
N ALA A 29 -8.03 2.85 2.63
CA ALA A 29 -8.90 1.68 2.68
C ALA A 29 -9.92 1.80 3.80
N GLN A 30 -9.49 2.27 4.98
CA GLN A 30 -10.37 2.49 6.11
C GLN A 30 -11.45 3.54 5.77
N ALA A 31 -11.04 4.64 5.12
CA ALA A 31 -11.97 5.69 4.71
C ALA A 31 -13.00 5.18 3.71
N LEU A 32 -12.60 4.34 2.77
CA LEU A 32 -13.52 3.75 1.78
C LEU A 32 -14.57 2.87 2.45
N ASP A 33 -14.23 2.17 3.52
CA ASP A 33 -15.17 1.31 4.23
C ASP A 33 -16.29 2.09 4.92
N PHE A 34 -16.11 3.40 5.12
CA PHE A 34 -17.17 4.25 5.65
C PHE A 34 -18.08 4.82 4.55
N ARG A 35 -17.79 4.54 3.29
CA ARG A 35 -18.60 4.99 2.17
C ARG A 35 -19.62 3.93 1.80
N ASP A 36 -20.76 4.40 1.31
CA ASP A 36 -21.94 3.56 1.08
C ASP A 36 -22.24 3.39 -0.40
N HIS A 37 -21.25 3.53 -1.27
CA HIS A 37 -21.40 3.39 -2.71
C HIS A 37 -20.22 2.64 -3.32
N ARG A 38 -20.46 2.13 -4.55
CA ARG A 38 -19.43 1.40 -5.26
C ARG A 38 -18.42 2.35 -5.90
N PHE A 39 -17.16 1.99 -5.81
CA PHE A 39 -16.05 2.72 -6.43
C PHE A 39 -15.69 2.09 -7.77
N GLY A 40 -14.82 2.75 -8.55
CA GLY A 40 -14.33 2.21 -9.79
C GLY A 40 -13.58 0.90 -9.61
N ASP A 41 -13.43 0.13 -10.69
CA ASP A 41 -12.83 -1.21 -10.62
C ASP A 41 -11.41 -1.22 -10.08
N GLY A 42 -10.59 -0.22 -10.45
CA GLY A 42 -9.23 -0.11 -9.94
C GLY A 42 -9.20 0.11 -8.43
N VAL A 43 -10.04 1.01 -7.93
CA VAL A 43 -10.14 1.30 -6.49
C VAL A 43 -10.65 0.09 -5.74
N GLN A 44 -11.65 -0.62 -6.27
CA GLN A 44 -12.16 -1.84 -5.67
C GLN A 44 -11.09 -2.93 -5.59
N ALA A 45 -10.29 -3.08 -6.65
CA ALA A 45 -9.20 -4.06 -6.68
C ALA A 45 -8.12 -3.72 -5.65
N ALA A 46 -7.76 -2.45 -5.53
CA ALA A 46 -6.78 -2.01 -4.53
C ALA A 46 -7.29 -2.28 -3.11
N HIS A 47 -8.53 -1.93 -2.83
CA HIS A 47 -9.15 -2.17 -1.52
C HIS A 47 -9.17 -3.66 -1.19
N ALA A 48 -9.58 -4.51 -2.13
CA ALA A 48 -9.61 -5.94 -1.93
C ALA A 48 -8.22 -6.52 -1.64
N ALA A 49 -7.19 -6.04 -2.35
CA ALA A 49 -5.81 -6.49 -2.13
C ALA A 49 -5.34 -6.15 -0.71
N ILE A 50 -5.67 -4.96 -0.21
CA ILE A 50 -5.32 -4.56 1.14
C ILE A 50 -6.06 -5.43 2.16
N ARG A 51 -7.35 -5.66 1.96
CA ARG A 51 -8.17 -6.43 2.89
C ARG A 51 -7.83 -7.91 2.95
N LYS A 52 -7.07 -8.44 2.01
CA LYS A 52 -6.53 -9.80 2.13
C LYS A 52 -5.54 -9.92 3.28
N HIS A 53 -4.90 -8.84 3.68
CA HIS A 53 -3.79 -8.86 4.64
C HIS A 53 -4.03 -8.01 5.88
N VAL A 54 -4.85 -6.97 5.77
CA VAL A 54 -5.10 -6.02 6.87
C VAL A 54 -6.62 -5.88 7.05
N GLU A 55 -7.09 -6.19 8.25
CA GLU A 55 -8.51 -6.13 8.57
C GLU A 55 -8.97 -4.69 8.78
N PHE A 56 -10.26 -4.45 8.54
CA PHE A 56 -10.92 -3.19 8.91
C PHE A 56 -10.74 -2.94 10.41
N LEU A 57 -10.43 -1.72 10.76
CA LEU A 57 -10.23 -1.31 12.15
C LEU A 57 -11.58 -0.87 12.73
N ASP A 58 -12.28 -1.79 13.37
CA ASP A 58 -13.56 -1.50 14.05
C ASP A 58 -13.38 -1.36 15.56
N VAL A 59 -12.35 -1.97 16.11
CA VAL A 59 -11.96 -1.87 17.51
C VAL A 59 -10.47 -1.56 17.55
N ASP A 60 -10.05 -0.67 18.46
CA ASP A 60 -8.64 -0.32 18.57
C ASP A 60 -7.78 -1.55 18.80
N ARG A 61 -6.68 -1.60 18.07
CA ARG A 61 -5.66 -2.62 18.20
C ARG A 61 -4.29 -2.03 17.89
N PRO A 62 -3.19 -2.65 18.37
CA PRO A 62 -1.85 -2.20 17.97
C PRO A 62 -1.69 -2.26 16.45
N LEU A 63 -1.22 -1.16 15.84
CA LEU A 63 -1.12 -1.04 14.39
C LEU A 63 0.27 -1.34 13.84
N PHE A 64 1.23 -1.67 14.70
CA PHE A 64 2.61 -1.92 14.28
C PHE A 64 2.70 -3.03 13.23
N ASP A 65 2.03 -4.16 13.49
CA ASP A 65 2.05 -5.29 12.56
C ASP A 65 1.32 -4.95 11.26
N ASP A 66 0.22 -4.20 11.33
CA ASP A 66 -0.50 -3.75 10.14
C ASP A 66 0.36 -2.82 9.30
N HIS A 67 1.07 -1.89 9.92
CA HIS A 67 1.97 -0.98 9.21
C HIS A 67 3.09 -1.75 8.51
N ASN A 68 3.68 -2.74 9.17
CA ASN A 68 4.72 -3.57 8.58
C ASN A 68 4.19 -4.40 7.42
N THR A 69 2.99 -4.96 7.57
CA THR A 69 2.32 -5.70 6.50
C THR A 69 2.10 -4.81 5.28
N MET A 70 1.59 -3.59 5.50
CA MET A 70 1.34 -2.64 4.41
C MET A 70 2.63 -2.22 3.71
N ALA A 71 3.70 -1.97 4.46
CA ALA A 71 4.99 -1.64 3.86
C ALA A 71 5.48 -2.76 2.94
N ALA A 72 5.32 -4.01 3.36
CA ALA A 72 5.69 -5.17 2.55
C ALA A 72 4.81 -5.29 1.29
N LEU A 73 3.51 -5.00 1.39
CA LEU A 73 2.61 -5.01 0.24
C LEU A 73 3.04 -3.97 -0.81
N VAL A 74 3.43 -2.78 -0.35
CA VAL A 74 3.91 -1.71 -1.23
C VAL A 74 5.22 -2.13 -1.90
N GLU A 75 6.16 -2.65 -1.11
CA GLU A 75 7.47 -3.06 -1.61
C GLU A 75 7.36 -4.11 -2.73
N ARG A 76 6.48 -5.08 -2.59
CA ARG A 76 6.30 -6.13 -3.60
C ARG A 76 5.23 -5.81 -4.65
N CYS A 77 4.74 -4.57 -4.68
CA CYS A 77 3.78 -4.08 -5.67
C CYS A 77 2.48 -4.88 -5.74
N GLU A 78 2.04 -5.49 -4.64
CA GLU A 78 0.85 -6.33 -4.65
C GLU A 78 -0.43 -5.53 -4.93
N VAL A 79 -0.55 -4.32 -4.37
CA VAL A 79 -1.70 -3.46 -4.62
C VAL A 79 -1.70 -2.96 -6.07
N LEU A 80 -0.53 -2.53 -6.57
CA LEU A 80 -0.39 -2.08 -7.95
C LEU A 80 -0.75 -3.20 -8.93
N ASP A 81 -0.25 -4.42 -8.70
CA ASP A 81 -0.55 -5.56 -9.55
C ASP A 81 -2.04 -5.86 -9.60
N ALA A 82 -2.72 -5.77 -8.46
CA ALA A 82 -4.17 -5.99 -8.38
C ALA A 82 -4.94 -4.95 -9.21
N VAL A 83 -4.52 -3.68 -9.14
CA VAL A 83 -5.13 -2.61 -9.93
C VAL A 83 -4.91 -2.83 -11.43
N GLU A 84 -3.69 -3.20 -11.82
CA GLU A 84 -3.34 -3.40 -13.22
C GLU A 84 -4.07 -4.60 -13.83
N GLU A 85 -4.43 -5.61 -13.05
CA GLU A 85 -5.23 -6.73 -13.53
C GLU A 85 -6.58 -6.30 -14.06
N VAL A 86 -7.17 -5.27 -13.49
CA VAL A 86 -8.53 -4.81 -13.88
C VAL A 86 -8.50 -3.52 -14.71
N ALA A 87 -7.46 -2.69 -14.57
CA ALA A 87 -7.38 -1.39 -15.24
C ALA A 87 -6.35 -1.36 -16.38
N GLY A 88 -5.57 -2.42 -16.53
CA GLY A 88 -4.46 -2.46 -17.50
C GLY A 88 -3.21 -1.83 -16.93
N THR A 89 -2.10 -1.99 -17.65
CA THR A 89 -0.77 -1.57 -17.18
C THR A 89 -0.67 -0.06 -17.13
N LEU A 90 -0.56 0.50 -15.93
CA LEU A 90 -0.50 1.94 -15.72
C LEU A 90 0.82 2.55 -16.20
N GLY A 91 1.92 1.83 -16.03
CA GLY A 91 3.25 2.31 -16.38
C GLY A 91 3.47 2.58 -17.86
N ASN A 92 2.68 1.98 -18.73
CA ASN A 92 2.79 2.13 -20.19
C ASN A 92 2.00 3.33 -20.74
N SER A 93 1.34 4.08 -19.87
CA SER A 93 0.53 5.23 -20.26
C SER A 93 1.33 6.53 -20.30
N TRP A 94 2.57 6.49 -19.87
CA TRP A 94 3.44 7.67 -19.78
C TRP A 94 4.24 7.85 -21.08
#